data_55b4ef20ccef050190e6c2ff58b9702b
#
_entry.id   55b4ef20ccef050190e6c2ff58b9702b
#
_cell.length_a   1.000
_cell.length_b   1.000
_cell.length_c   1.000
_cell.angle_alpha   90.00
_cell.angle_beta   90.00
_cell.angle_gamma   90.00
#
_symmetry.space_group_name_H-M   'P 1'
#
loop_
_entity.id
_entity.type
_entity.pdbx_description
1 polymer ?
#
loop_
_entity_poly.entity_id
_entity_poly.type
_entity_poly.pdbx_seq_one_letter_code
_entity_poly.pdbx_strand_id
1 'polypeptide(L)'
;MMGEPSPSIISFPRVLGREMEIAVASINELQKKYEGLNDKFEMAPDEAVNSDILMTFDYEYHGSDAEVTIDTDEFTAVCPWTGLPDFGTLTISYVPNTLCIELKSLKYYLLSYTGVGIVQEHAAN
;
A
#
# COMPACT_ATOMS: atom_id res chain seq x y z
N MET A 1 12.11 -39.83 19.76
CA MET A 1 12.45 -38.54 19.11
C MET A 1 11.49 -38.33 17.96
N MET A 2 10.65 -37.32 18.06
CA MET A 2 9.78 -36.98 16.94
C MET A 2 10.58 -36.11 15.96
N GLY A 3 10.76 -36.61 14.73
CA GLY A 3 11.39 -35.80 13.68
C GLY A 3 10.51 -34.62 13.31
N GLU A 4 11.10 -33.54 12.81
CA GLU A 4 10.35 -32.42 12.27
C GLU A 4 9.39 -32.90 11.16
N PRO A 5 8.12 -32.45 11.15
CA PRO A 5 7.22 -32.82 10.08
C PRO A 5 7.75 -32.29 8.76
N SER A 6 7.70 -33.15 7.73
CA SER A 6 8.03 -32.72 6.36
C SER A 6 7.13 -31.55 5.95
N PRO A 7 7.66 -30.54 5.26
CA PRO A 7 6.85 -29.44 4.78
C PRO A 7 5.72 -29.98 3.87
N SER A 8 4.51 -29.53 4.11
CA SER A 8 3.38 -29.85 3.25
C SER A 8 3.58 -29.17 1.89
N ILE A 9 3.27 -29.90 0.82
CA ILE A 9 3.33 -29.37 -0.54
C ILE A 9 1.90 -29.28 -1.07
N ILE A 10 1.54 -28.12 -1.58
CA ILE A 10 0.27 -27.91 -2.26
C ILE A 10 0.53 -27.94 -3.76
N SER A 11 -0.14 -28.88 -4.44
CA SER A 11 -0.07 -28.97 -5.91
C SER A 11 -1.21 -28.18 -6.55
N PHE A 12 -0.88 -27.39 -7.56
CA PHE A 12 -1.81 -26.61 -8.35
C PHE A 12 -2.03 -27.23 -9.73
N PRO A 13 -3.16 -26.92 -10.40
CA PRO A 13 -3.37 -27.35 -11.78
C PRO A 13 -2.22 -26.88 -12.69
N ARG A 14 -1.93 -27.69 -13.69
CA ARG A 14 -0.88 -27.34 -14.69
C ARG A 14 -1.18 -26.02 -15.38
N VAL A 15 -0.26 -25.09 -15.26
CA VAL A 15 -0.24 -23.86 -16.06
C VAL A 15 0.92 -23.98 -17.05
N LEU A 16 0.62 -23.83 -18.34
CA LEU A 16 1.62 -23.97 -19.43
C LEU A 16 2.37 -25.30 -19.43
N GLY A 17 1.67 -26.42 -19.04
CA GLY A 17 2.24 -27.76 -19.06
C GLY A 17 3.16 -28.10 -17.90
N ARG A 18 3.28 -27.23 -16.89
CA ARG A 18 4.08 -27.47 -15.67
C ARG A 18 3.17 -27.51 -14.44
N GLU A 19 3.44 -28.43 -13.55
CA GLU A 19 2.84 -28.42 -12.22
C GLU A 19 3.51 -27.34 -11.38
N MET A 20 2.71 -26.46 -10.76
CA MET A 20 3.19 -25.53 -9.75
C MET A 20 3.07 -26.19 -8.38
N GLU A 21 4.19 -26.30 -7.69
CA GLU A 21 4.25 -26.73 -6.29
C GLU A 21 4.66 -25.56 -5.42
N ILE A 22 3.89 -25.31 -4.36
CA ILE A 22 4.24 -24.29 -3.37
C ILE A 22 4.52 -24.98 -2.05
N ALA A 23 5.73 -24.84 -1.54
CA ALA A 23 6.10 -25.32 -0.22
C ALA A 23 5.36 -24.52 0.86
N VAL A 24 4.75 -25.25 1.80
CA VAL A 24 4.11 -24.63 2.98
C VAL A 24 5.15 -24.52 4.07
N ALA A 25 5.48 -23.26 4.42
CA ALA A 25 6.42 -22.94 5.48
C ALA A 25 5.70 -22.61 6.80
N SER A 26 6.34 -22.86 7.93
CA SER A 26 5.86 -22.37 9.23
C SER A 26 5.99 -20.85 9.32
N ILE A 27 5.24 -20.22 10.24
CA ILE A 27 5.31 -18.78 10.47
C ILE A 27 6.74 -18.33 10.84
N ASN A 28 7.45 -19.11 11.63
CA ASN A 28 8.83 -18.81 12.02
C ASN A 28 9.81 -18.85 10.84
N GLU A 29 9.61 -19.80 9.90
CA GLU A 29 10.42 -19.88 8.69
C GLU A 29 10.12 -18.71 7.75
N LEU A 30 8.86 -18.30 7.64
CA LEU A 30 8.48 -17.11 6.88
C LEU A 30 9.10 -15.84 7.46
N GLN A 31 9.04 -15.68 8.78
CA GLN A 31 9.61 -14.52 9.45
C GLN A 31 11.10 -14.39 9.17
N LYS A 32 11.87 -15.48 9.31
CA LYS A 32 13.30 -15.49 8.98
C LYS A 32 13.59 -15.15 7.53
N LYS A 33 12.77 -15.62 6.60
CA LYS A 33 12.90 -15.28 5.19
C LYS A 33 12.64 -13.80 4.94
N TYR A 34 11.64 -13.22 5.59
CA TYR A 34 11.32 -11.81 5.46
C TYR A 34 12.40 -10.91 6.07
N GLU A 35 12.96 -11.27 7.22
CA GLU A 35 14.11 -10.57 7.80
C GLU A 35 15.30 -10.51 6.83
N GLY A 36 15.59 -11.61 6.14
CA GLY A 36 16.65 -11.65 5.13
C GLY A 36 16.35 -10.83 3.86
N LEU A 37 15.09 -10.60 3.54
CA LEU A 37 14.68 -9.78 2.39
C LEU A 37 14.74 -8.29 2.69
N ASN A 38 14.49 -7.87 3.92
CA ASN A 38 14.55 -6.47 4.33
C ASN A 38 15.90 -5.82 4.03
N ASP A 39 16.99 -6.58 4.12
CA ASP A 39 18.33 -6.09 3.83
C ASP A 39 18.54 -5.74 2.34
N LYS A 40 17.60 -6.10 1.48
CA LYS A 40 17.71 -5.92 0.02
C LYS A 40 16.90 -4.76 -0.55
N PHE A 41 16.00 -4.19 0.22
CA PHE A 41 15.10 -3.14 -0.24
C PHE A 41 15.32 -1.86 0.56
N GLU A 42 15.65 -0.79 -0.13
CA GLU A 42 15.73 0.54 0.47
C GLU A 42 14.31 1.09 0.64
N MET A 43 14.06 1.66 1.82
CA MET A 43 12.80 2.32 2.15
C MET A 43 13.07 3.80 2.39
N ALA A 44 12.17 4.64 1.84
CA ALA A 44 12.17 6.06 2.20
C ALA A 44 11.49 6.25 3.57
N PRO A 45 11.92 7.21 4.38
CA PRO A 45 11.25 7.55 5.62
C PRO A 45 9.91 8.24 5.37
N ASP A 46 9.03 8.27 6.38
CA ASP A 46 7.73 8.93 6.30
C ASP A 46 7.81 10.44 6.04
N GLU A 47 8.90 11.10 6.40
CA GLU A 47 9.18 12.50 6.06
C GLU A 47 9.32 12.73 4.54
N ALA A 48 9.49 11.68 3.75
CA ALA A 48 9.49 11.78 2.29
C ALA A 48 8.09 12.06 1.70
N VAL A 49 7.02 11.83 2.46
CA VAL A 49 5.67 12.19 2.07
C VAL A 49 5.58 13.72 1.97
N ASN A 50 5.13 14.22 0.84
CA ASN A 50 5.13 15.65 0.56
C ASN A 50 3.70 16.21 0.48
N SER A 51 3.20 16.69 1.62
CA SER A 51 1.87 17.32 1.71
C SER A 51 1.83 18.75 1.11
N ASP A 52 2.98 19.40 0.93
CA ASP A 52 3.05 20.76 0.38
C ASP A 52 2.69 20.82 -1.10
N ILE A 53 2.64 19.67 -1.76
CA ILE A 53 2.19 19.55 -3.16
C ILE A 53 0.68 19.77 -3.29
N LEU A 54 -0.09 19.45 -2.24
CA LEU A 54 -1.56 19.55 -2.28
C LEU A 54 -2.01 20.98 -2.55
N MET A 55 -2.84 21.13 -3.57
CA MET A 55 -3.46 22.41 -3.94
C MET A 55 -4.97 22.31 -3.84
N THR A 56 -5.58 23.44 -3.66
CA THR A 56 -7.02 23.62 -3.65
C THR A 56 -7.43 24.72 -4.61
N PHE A 57 -8.68 24.73 -5.01
CA PHE A 57 -9.30 25.80 -5.78
C PHE A 57 -10.62 26.24 -5.16
N ASP A 58 -11.06 27.44 -5.49
CA ASP A 58 -12.30 28.01 -4.97
C ASP A 58 -13.52 27.19 -5.44
N TYR A 59 -14.37 26.83 -4.49
CA TYR A 59 -15.64 26.17 -4.75
C TYR A 59 -16.77 27.20 -4.81
N GLU A 60 -17.35 27.37 -5.99
CA GLU A 60 -18.33 28.44 -6.25
C GLU A 60 -19.71 28.23 -5.61
N TYR A 61 -20.03 26.98 -5.24
CA TYR A 61 -21.36 26.62 -4.72
C TYR A 61 -21.37 26.52 -3.20
N HIS A 62 -21.00 27.61 -2.55
CA HIS A 62 -20.96 27.70 -1.08
C HIS A 62 -22.30 27.33 -0.46
N GLY A 63 -22.29 26.54 0.61
CA GLY A 63 -23.48 26.08 1.30
C GLY A 63 -24.25 24.96 0.61
N SER A 64 -23.72 24.40 -0.48
CA SER A 64 -24.22 23.18 -1.08
C SER A 64 -23.91 21.96 -0.19
N ASP A 65 -24.84 21.02 -0.10
CA ASP A 65 -24.63 19.72 0.58
C ASP A 65 -24.03 18.67 -0.36
N ALA A 66 -23.47 19.08 -1.49
CA ALA A 66 -22.84 18.17 -2.43
C ALA A 66 -21.61 17.50 -1.79
N GLU A 67 -21.58 16.18 -1.85
CA GLU A 67 -20.44 15.38 -1.41
C GLU A 67 -19.53 15.08 -2.58
N VAL A 68 -18.23 15.30 -2.38
CA VAL A 68 -17.19 14.89 -3.32
C VAL A 68 -16.58 13.58 -2.82
N THR A 69 -16.63 12.55 -3.65
CA THR A 69 -15.98 11.27 -3.38
C THR A 69 -14.94 10.99 -4.45
N ILE A 70 -13.73 10.71 -4.03
CA ILE A 70 -12.59 10.39 -4.89
C ILE A 70 -12.13 8.97 -4.55
N ASP A 71 -12.22 8.07 -5.50
CA ASP A 71 -11.69 6.72 -5.39
C ASP A 71 -10.46 6.56 -6.28
N THR A 72 -9.41 5.96 -5.74
CA THR A 72 -8.21 5.64 -6.53
C THR A 72 -7.58 4.36 -6.03
N ASP A 73 -7.11 3.54 -6.96
CA ASP A 73 -6.28 2.36 -6.72
C ASP A 73 -4.79 2.62 -6.96
N GLU A 74 -4.42 3.87 -7.15
CA GLU A 74 -3.04 4.28 -7.42
C GLU A 74 -2.19 4.46 -6.14
N PHE A 75 -2.76 4.21 -4.95
CA PHE A 75 -1.99 4.30 -3.71
C PHE A 75 -1.02 3.13 -3.59
N THR A 76 0.24 3.43 -3.32
CA THR A 76 1.25 2.44 -2.98
C THR A 76 2.24 3.02 -1.96
N ALA A 77 2.60 2.19 -1.00
CA ALA A 77 3.68 2.43 -0.06
C ALA A 77 4.47 1.13 0.08
N VAL A 78 5.33 1.00 1.04
CA VAL A 78 6.00 -0.27 1.31
C VAL A 78 5.80 -0.70 2.75
N CYS A 79 5.77 -2.00 2.96
CA CYS A 79 5.73 -2.57 4.30
C CYS A 79 7.02 -2.22 5.04
N PRO A 80 6.96 -1.58 6.24
CA PRO A 80 8.16 -1.18 6.96
C PRO A 80 8.99 -2.37 7.46
N TRP A 81 8.43 -3.57 7.48
CA TRP A 81 9.15 -4.77 7.90
C TRP A 81 9.82 -5.51 6.75
N THR A 82 9.21 -5.51 5.57
CA THR A 82 9.69 -6.29 4.42
C THR A 82 10.23 -5.43 3.28
N GLY A 83 9.88 -4.15 3.21
CA GLY A 83 10.19 -3.28 2.08
C GLY A 83 9.42 -3.65 0.81
N LEU A 84 8.49 -4.61 0.87
CA LEU A 84 7.67 -5.00 -0.27
C LEU A 84 6.56 -3.97 -0.51
N PRO A 85 6.19 -3.73 -1.77
CA PRO A 85 5.11 -2.80 -2.08
C PRO A 85 3.78 -3.25 -1.49
N ASP A 86 3.10 -2.32 -0.82
CA ASP A 86 1.72 -2.44 -0.38
C ASP A 86 0.85 -1.58 -1.29
N PHE A 87 -0.10 -2.21 -1.96
CA PHE A 87 -1.08 -1.51 -2.80
C PHE A 87 -2.40 -1.39 -2.06
N GLY A 88 -3.08 -0.28 -2.25
CA GLY A 88 -4.36 -0.05 -1.62
C GLY A 88 -5.28 0.83 -2.46
N THR A 89 -6.58 0.67 -2.24
CA THR A 89 -7.58 1.61 -2.74
C THR A 89 -7.81 2.67 -1.69
N LEU A 90 -7.72 3.94 -2.09
CA LEU A 90 -7.99 5.09 -1.25
C LEU A 90 -9.33 5.70 -1.64
N THR A 91 -10.18 5.91 -0.65
CA THR A 91 -11.42 6.65 -0.81
C THR A 91 -11.37 7.91 0.06
N ILE A 92 -11.57 9.06 -0.56
CA ILE A 92 -11.66 10.36 0.12
C ILE A 92 -13.07 10.91 -0.11
N SER A 93 -13.81 11.15 0.95
CA SER A 93 -15.14 11.79 0.89
C SER A 93 -15.15 13.04 1.74
N TYR A 94 -15.66 14.13 1.17
CA TYR A 94 -15.81 15.38 1.90
C TYR A 94 -16.92 16.25 1.30
N VAL A 95 -17.46 17.12 2.13
CA VAL A 95 -18.39 18.17 1.69
C VAL A 95 -17.60 19.47 1.57
N PRO A 96 -17.37 19.99 0.36
CA PRO A 96 -16.61 21.22 0.21
C PRO A 96 -17.39 22.43 0.76
N ASN A 97 -16.74 23.29 1.48
CA ASN A 97 -17.30 24.56 1.93
C ASN A 97 -16.88 25.68 0.98
N THR A 98 -15.63 26.12 1.07
CA THR A 98 -15.09 27.19 0.23
C THR A 98 -14.03 26.71 -0.77
N LEU A 99 -13.47 25.53 -0.51
CA LEU A 99 -12.37 24.97 -1.28
C LEU A 99 -12.62 23.53 -1.70
N CYS A 100 -12.14 23.19 -2.90
CA CYS A 100 -12.04 21.82 -3.39
C CYS A 100 -10.59 21.41 -3.56
N ILE A 101 -10.31 20.13 -3.34
CA ILE A 101 -8.97 19.55 -3.63
C ILE A 101 -8.75 19.51 -5.14
N GLU A 102 -7.58 19.97 -5.57
CA GLU A 102 -7.14 19.83 -6.96
C GLU A 102 -6.59 18.42 -7.20
N LEU A 103 -7.18 17.68 -8.15
CA LEU A 103 -6.95 16.24 -8.32
C LEU A 103 -5.55 15.91 -8.83
N LYS A 104 -4.95 16.76 -9.64
CA LYS A 104 -3.60 16.52 -10.15
C LYS A 104 -2.56 16.64 -9.03
N SER A 105 -2.71 17.62 -8.16
CA SER A 105 -1.87 17.76 -6.97
C SER A 105 -2.05 16.60 -5.99
N LEU A 106 -3.28 16.11 -5.86
CA LEU A 106 -3.56 14.90 -5.07
C LEU A 106 -2.81 13.69 -5.63
N LYS A 107 -2.78 13.53 -6.95
CA LYS A 107 -2.01 12.46 -7.59
C LYS A 107 -0.52 12.53 -7.25
N TYR A 108 0.08 13.69 -7.34
CA TYR A 108 1.48 13.90 -6.96
C TYR A 108 1.72 13.64 -5.46
N TYR A 109 0.78 14.05 -4.62
CA TYR A 109 0.84 13.75 -3.20
C TYR A 109 0.85 12.24 -2.94
N LEU A 110 -0.05 11.48 -3.56
CA LEU A 110 -0.10 10.02 -3.44
C LEU A 110 1.17 9.36 -3.97
N LEU A 111 1.74 9.86 -5.05
CA LEU A 111 3.01 9.36 -5.59
C LEU A 111 4.17 9.55 -4.60
N SER A 112 4.11 10.53 -3.71
CA SER A 112 5.14 10.72 -2.69
C SER A 112 5.22 9.61 -1.64
N TYR A 113 4.18 8.78 -1.53
CA TYR A 113 4.19 7.57 -0.69
C TYR A 113 4.97 6.40 -1.31
N THR A 114 5.25 6.44 -2.60
CA THR A 114 5.93 5.36 -3.31
C THR A 114 7.31 5.11 -2.68
N GLY A 115 7.51 3.90 -2.18
CA GLY A 115 8.77 3.51 -1.50
C GLY A 115 8.88 3.95 -0.05
N VAL A 116 7.88 4.64 0.51
CA VAL A 116 7.86 5.03 1.93
C VAL A 116 7.48 3.84 2.79
N GLY A 117 8.30 3.53 3.79
CA GLY A 117 8.04 2.48 4.78
C GLY A 117 7.02 2.93 5.82
N ILE A 118 5.75 2.68 5.56
CA ILE A 118 4.64 3.08 6.44
C ILE A 118 3.54 2.03 6.42
N VAL A 119 2.94 1.77 7.58
CA VAL A 119 1.74 0.92 7.64
C VAL A 119 0.52 1.71 7.16
N GLN A 120 -0.42 1.01 6.50
CA GLN A 120 -1.58 1.68 5.88
C GLN A 120 -2.44 2.44 6.89
N GLU A 121 -2.55 1.93 8.12
CA GLU A 121 -3.28 2.59 9.21
C GLU A 121 -2.67 3.96 9.57
N HIS A 122 -1.35 4.10 9.51
CA HIS A 122 -0.68 5.39 9.72
C HIS A 122 -0.82 6.31 8.51
N ALA A 123 -0.78 5.76 7.30
CA ALA A 123 -0.97 6.54 6.09
C ALA A 123 -2.37 7.17 6.00
N ALA A 124 -3.38 6.50 6.58
CA ALA A 124 -4.77 6.97 6.59
C ALA A 124 -5.05 8.04 7.66
N ASN A 125 -4.19 8.22 8.66
CA ASN A 125 -4.30 9.21 9.71
C ASN A 125 -3.43 10.43 9.48
#